data_52a902b9ecb76d3d89a75f7261135dea
#
_entry.id   52a902b9ecb76d3d89a75f7261135dea
#
_cell.length_a   1.000
_cell.length_b   1.000
_cell.length_c   1.000
_cell.angle_alpha   90.00
_cell.angle_beta   90.00
_cell.angle_gamma   90.00
#
_symmetry.space_group_name_H-M   'P 1'
#
loop_
_entity.id
_entity.type
_entity.pdbx_description
1 polymer ?
#
loop_
_entity_poly.entity_id
_entity_poly.type
_entity_poly.pdbx_seq_one_letter_code
_entity_poly.pdbx_strand_id
1 'polypeptide(L)'
;LSLRGDELLVKAREAMIAAVQTFNGAGINFRAELFIVTAIIAWTYLLHAWFKREGIDYRYKDANGTVGRTKQGAEKYWELGKCIRHAKCPLQTGTIKNLDFLLELRHEIEHRSTNRIDDAVSAKLQACCINFTDAIKELFGPQFGLERRLPIALQFVTFSADQRAILKKASNLPAHVQTMMDEFHAGLSDDEQADPRFAYRVFFVPKLGKRQSAADAAIEFVKADSEEARKIGRVLLKEIDRPRYAAKQIVNLMKAEGYPKFTLQRHTELWQALDGKNPDKGFGKAGVYQHTWEWFEPWLARVRAHCQEQGDRYR
;
A
#
# COMPACT_ATOMS: atom_id res chain seq x y z
N LEU A 1 -14.51 -31.40 -8.11
CA LEU A 1 -15.39 -30.43 -8.81
C LEU A 1 -14.61 -29.86 -9.99
N SER A 2 -15.08 -30.06 -11.23
CA SER A 2 -14.50 -29.42 -12.40
C SER A 2 -14.99 -27.97 -12.47
N LEU A 3 -14.11 -27.04 -12.86
CA LEU A 3 -14.46 -25.63 -13.09
C LEU A 3 -15.67 -25.44 -14.04
N ARG A 4 -15.97 -26.42 -14.86
CA ARG A 4 -17.12 -26.40 -15.78
C ARG A 4 -18.47 -26.67 -15.11
N GLY A 5 -18.51 -27.10 -13.84
CA GLY A 5 -19.75 -27.50 -13.15
C GLY A 5 -20.33 -26.47 -12.19
N ASP A 6 -19.57 -25.41 -11.82
CA ASP A 6 -20.06 -24.39 -10.89
C ASP A 6 -19.89 -22.98 -11.47
N GLU A 7 -20.90 -22.52 -12.15
CA GLU A 7 -20.97 -21.19 -12.76
C GLU A 7 -20.74 -20.06 -11.74
N LEU A 8 -21.23 -20.23 -10.51
CA LEU A 8 -21.05 -19.22 -9.45
C LEU A 8 -19.59 -19.08 -9.06
N LEU A 9 -18.85 -20.19 -8.97
CA LEU A 9 -17.44 -20.19 -8.63
C LEU A 9 -16.60 -19.55 -9.74
N VAL A 10 -16.93 -19.82 -11.01
CA VAL A 10 -16.28 -19.17 -12.15
C VAL A 10 -16.52 -17.66 -12.11
N LYS A 11 -17.77 -17.23 -11.93
CA LYS A 11 -18.15 -15.81 -11.82
C LYS A 11 -17.45 -15.12 -10.65
N ALA A 12 -17.36 -15.78 -9.49
CA ALA A 12 -16.66 -15.25 -8.32
C ALA A 12 -15.18 -14.95 -8.62
N ARG A 13 -14.49 -15.88 -9.29
CA ARG A 13 -13.08 -15.73 -9.65
C ARG A 13 -12.87 -14.65 -10.70
N GLU A 14 -13.67 -14.64 -11.75
CA GLU A 14 -13.57 -13.65 -12.82
C GLU A 14 -13.87 -12.23 -12.30
N ALA A 15 -14.86 -12.06 -11.44
CA ALA A 15 -15.16 -10.79 -10.82
C ALA A 15 -14.00 -10.29 -9.94
N MET A 16 -13.35 -11.15 -9.14
CA MET A 16 -12.19 -10.74 -8.33
C MET A 16 -10.98 -10.39 -9.21
N ILE A 17 -10.72 -11.15 -10.28
CA ILE A 17 -9.66 -10.82 -11.24
C ILE A 17 -9.95 -9.46 -11.90
N ALA A 18 -11.18 -9.21 -12.32
CA ALA A 18 -11.58 -7.94 -12.90
C ALA A 18 -11.41 -6.77 -11.92
N ALA A 19 -11.78 -6.95 -10.64
CA ALA A 19 -11.56 -5.95 -9.59
C ALA A 19 -10.08 -5.55 -9.47
N VAL A 20 -9.18 -6.54 -9.38
CA VAL A 20 -7.74 -6.30 -9.27
C VAL A 20 -7.17 -5.67 -10.54
N GLN A 21 -7.58 -6.12 -11.72
CA GLN A 21 -7.15 -5.53 -12.98
C GLN A 21 -7.59 -4.07 -13.12
N THR A 22 -8.81 -3.76 -12.70
CA THR A 22 -9.35 -2.39 -12.68
C THR A 22 -8.55 -1.50 -11.75
N PHE A 23 -8.24 -1.97 -10.54
CA PHE A 23 -7.45 -1.20 -9.58
C PHE A 23 -6.00 -0.97 -10.06
N ASN A 24 -5.39 -1.96 -10.68
CA ASN A 24 -4.03 -1.88 -11.21
C ASN A 24 -3.95 -1.19 -12.59
N GLY A 25 -5.08 -0.96 -13.25
CA GLY A 25 -5.14 -0.35 -14.58
C GLY A 25 -4.73 1.12 -14.57
N ALA A 26 -3.92 1.51 -15.56
CA ALA A 26 -3.62 2.92 -15.82
C ALA A 26 -4.82 3.58 -16.54
N GLY A 27 -5.13 4.82 -16.18
CA GLY A 27 -6.14 5.63 -16.88
C GLY A 27 -7.54 5.62 -16.25
N ILE A 28 -7.74 4.92 -15.14
CA ILE A 28 -8.97 4.98 -14.34
C ILE A 28 -8.72 5.82 -13.10
N ASN A 29 -9.55 6.83 -12.86
CA ASN A 29 -9.40 7.74 -11.73
C ASN A 29 -10.08 7.24 -10.44
N PHE A 30 -11.18 6.50 -10.56
CA PHE A 30 -11.97 5.99 -9.44
C PHE A 30 -11.77 4.48 -9.29
N ARG A 31 -10.50 4.06 -9.06
CA ARG A 31 -10.10 2.65 -9.07
C ARG A 31 -10.61 1.90 -7.84
N ALA A 32 -10.56 2.53 -6.66
CA ALA A 32 -11.03 1.92 -5.43
C ALA A 32 -12.53 1.68 -5.47
N GLU A 33 -13.31 2.64 -5.98
CA GLU A 33 -14.75 2.53 -6.11
C GLU A 33 -15.16 1.36 -7.00
N LEU A 34 -14.56 1.25 -8.18
CA LEU A 34 -14.83 0.15 -9.11
C LEU A 34 -14.36 -1.19 -8.57
N PHE A 35 -13.20 -1.21 -7.89
CA PHE A 35 -12.73 -2.40 -7.19
C PHE A 35 -13.75 -2.87 -6.17
N ILE A 36 -14.21 -1.98 -5.28
CA ILE A 36 -15.12 -2.32 -4.17
C ILE A 36 -16.42 -2.93 -4.71
N VAL A 37 -17.05 -2.29 -5.69
CA VAL A 37 -18.29 -2.79 -6.31
C VAL A 37 -18.08 -4.19 -6.89
N THR A 38 -16.99 -4.36 -7.65
CA THR A 38 -16.71 -5.63 -8.33
C THR A 38 -16.29 -6.74 -7.35
N ALA A 39 -15.53 -6.40 -6.32
CA ALA A 39 -15.13 -7.34 -5.26
C ALA A 39 -16.34 -7.81 -4.43
N ILE A 40 -17.29 -6.93 -4.12
CA ILE A 40 -18.53 -7.30 -3.44
C ILE A 40 -19.33 -8.33 -4.28
N ILE A 41 -19.38 -8.16 -5.59
CA ILE A 41 -19.98 -9.15 -6.49
C ILE A 41 -19.22 -10.49 -6.42
N ALA A 42 -17.89 -10.45 -6.44
CA ALA A 42 -17.05 -11.65 -6.34
C ALA A 42 -17.33 -12.44 -5.05
N TRP A 43 -17.32 -11.75 -3.90
CA TRP A 43 -17.62 -12.37 -2.61
C TRP A 43 -19.06 -12.89 -2.51
N THR A 44 -20.03 -12.18 -3.09
CA THR A 44 -21.42 -12.65 -3.15
C THR A 44 -21.52 -13.98 -3.88
N TYR A 45 -20.90 -14.09 -5.06
CA TYR A 45 -20.89 -15.34 -5.80
C TYR A 45 -20.15 -16.46 -5.09
N LEU A 46 -19.04 -16.17 -4.43
CA LEU A 46 -18.27 -17.15 -3.65
C LEU A 46 -19.14 -17.75 -2.53
N LEU A 47 -19.80 -16.91 -1.75
CA LEU A 47 -20.67 -17.37 -0.66
C LEU A 47 -21.93 -18.07 -1.18
N HIS A 48 -22.50 -17.62 -2.28
CA HIS A 48 -23.62 -18.35 -2.92
C HIS A 48 -23.18 -19.74 -3.40
N ALA A 49 -21.99 -19.87 -4.00
CA ALA A 49 -21.44 -21.16 -4.40
C ALA A 49 -21.28 -22.10 -3.19
N TRP A 50 -20.78 -21.55 -2.07
CA TRP A 50 -20.61 -22.30 -0.83
C TRP A 50 -21.95 -22.70 -0.20
N PHE A 51 -22.92 -21.77 -0.06
CA PHE A 51 -24.25 -22.06 0.47
C PHE A 51 -24.98 -23.12 -0.37
N LYS A 52 -24.87 -23.01 -1.70
CA LYS A 52 -25.41 -24.02 -2.62
C LYS A 52 -24.81 -25.39 -2.36
N ARG A 53 -23.48 -25.48 -2.17
CA ARG A 53 -22.81 -26.75 -1.89
C ARG A 53 -23.24 -27.35 -0.55
N GLU A 54 -23.44 -26.49 0.48
CA GLU A 54 -23.89 -26.93 1.80
C GLU A 54 -25.41 -27.16 1.90
N GLY A 55 -26.15 -27.03 0.79
CA GLY A 55 -27.58 -27.21 0.78
C GLY A 55 -28.37 -26.11 1.50
N ILE A 56 -27.77 -24.95 1.70
CA ILE A 56 -28.39 -23.81 2.37
C ILE A 56 -29.15 -22.98 1.33
N ASP A 57 -30.44 -22.77 1.58
CA ASP A 57 -31.25 -21.89 0.72
C ASP A 57 -30.99 -20.43 1.02
N TYR A 58 -30.24 -19.77 0.14
CA TYR A 58 -29.84 -18.38 0.24
C TYR A 58 -30.75 -17.40 -0.51
N ARG A 59 -32.01 -17.79 -0.73
CA ARG A 59 -33.04 -16.91 -1.29
C ARG A 59 -33.74 -16.11 -0.21
N TYR A 60 -34.14 -14.90 -0.52
CA TYR A 60 -35.01 -14.13 0.36
C TYR A 60 -36.38 -14.80 0.45
N LYS A 61 -36.90 -14.96 1.66
CA LYS A 61 -38.23 -15.48 1.95
C LYS A 61 -38.98 -14.50 2.84
N ASP A 62 -40.29 -14.42 2.62
CA ASP A 62 -41.19 -13.71 3.53
C ASP A 62 -41.46 -14.50 4.81
N ALA A 63 -42.29 -13.97 5.69
CA ALA A 63 -42.64 -14.60 6.96
C ALA A 63 -43.38 -15.95 6.77
N ASN A 64 -44.00 -16.19 5.60
CA ASN A 64 -44.72 -17.41 5.27
C ASN A 64 -43.81 -18.45 4.56
N GLY A 65 -42.52 -18.14 4.38
CA GLY A 65 -41.55 -19.00 3.70
C GLY A 65 -41.60 -18.90 2.15
N THR A 66 -42.41 -17.99 1.59
CA THR A 66 -42.50 -17.79 0.14
C THR A 66 -41.28 -17.07 -0.39
N VAL A 67 -40.71 -17.58 -1.51
CA VAL A 67 -39.50 -16.97 -2.13
C VAL A 67 -39.82 -15.60 -2.71
N GLY A 68 -39.08 -14.60 -2.28
CA GLY A 68 -39.20 -13.24 -2.80
C GLY A 68 -38.80 -13.15 -4.28
N ARG A 69 -39.58 -12.39 -5.04
CA ARG A 69 -39.33 -12.19 -6.48
C ARG A 69 -39.23 -10.73 -6.85
N THR A 70 -38.47 -10.44 -7.91
CA THR A 70 -38.41 -9.12 -8.55
C THR A 70 -39.73 -8.82 -9.27
N LYS A 71 -39.92 -7.58 -9.70
CA LYS A 71 -41.08 -7.20 -10.54
C LYS A 71 -41.16 -8.01 -11.84
N GLN A 72 -40.02 -8.51 -12.34
CA GLN A 72 -39.92 -9.34 -13.53
C GLN A 72 -40.04 -10.85 -13.24
N GLY A 73 -40.36 -11.25 -12.01
CA GLY A 73 -40.56 -12.64 -11.60
C GLY A 73 -39.31 -13.43 -11.23
N ALA A 74 -38.12 -12.86 -11.34
CA ALA A 74 -36.85 -13.52 -10.95
C ALA A 74 -36.76 -13.67 -9.43
N GLU A 75 -36.20 -14.78 -8.94
CA GLU A 75 -36.01 -15.02 -7.51
C GLU A 75 -34.95 -14.04 -6.94
N LYS A 76 -35.16 -13.58 -5.71
CA LYS A 76 -34.23 -12.71 -5.00
C LYS A 76 -33.29 -13.53 -4.14
N TYR A 77 -31.99 -13.35 -4.35
CA TYR A 77 -30.93 -13.99 -3.59
C TYR A 77 -30.31 -13.02 -2.58
N TRP A 78 -29.73 -13.54 -1.51
CA TRP A 78 -29.11 -12.74 -0.47
C TRP A 78 -27.97 -11.88 -1.02
N GLU A 79 -27.92 -10.64 -0.59
CA GLU A 79 -26.79 -9.76 -0.80
C GLU A 79 -25.64 -10.14 0.14
N LEU A 80 -24.42 -9.65 -0.13
CA LEU A 80 -23.23 -9.97 0.64
C LEU A 80 -23.44 -9.73 2.14
N GLY A 81 -24.01 -8.59 2.53
CA GLY A 81 -24.29 -8.27 3.92
C GLY A 81 -25.16 -9.30 4.65
N LYS A 82 -26.13 -9.90 3.96
CA LYS A 82 -26.94 -10.99 4.51
C LYS A 82 -26.15 -12.29 4.59
N CYS A 83 -25.31 -12.56 3.60
CA CYS A 83 -24.49 -13.77 3.54
C CYS A 83 -23.48 -13.82 4.70
N ILE A 84 -22.76 -12.73 4.96
CA ILE A 84 -21.72 -12.67 6.01
C ILE A 84 -22.31 -12.66 7.43
N ARG A 85 -23.56 -12.24 7.61
CA ARG A 85 -24.27 -12.28 8.91
C ARG A 85 -25.02 -13.58 9.18
N HIS A 86 -25.00 -14.51 8.25
CA HIS A 86 -25.65 -15.79 8.44
C HIS A 86 -24.87 -16.67 9.42
N ALA A 87 -25.55 -17.36 10.35
CA ALA A 87 -24.92 -18.16 11.41
C ALA A 87 -23.96 -19.26 10.90
N LYS A 88 -24.18 -19.73 9.68
CA LYS A 88 -23.31 -20.71 9.00
C LYS A 88 -22.33 -20.05 8.00
N CYS A 89 -22.05 -18.77 8.11
CA CYS A 89 -21.03 -18.14 7.27
C CYS A 89 -19.65 -18.77 7.57
N PRO A 90 -18.88 -19.20 6.56
CA PRO A 90 -17.61 -19.89 6.78
C PRO A 90 -16.44 -18.95 7.04
N LEU A 91 -16.64 -17.64 6.92
CA LEU A 91 -15.56 -16.66 6.97
C LEU A 91 -15.15 -16.36 8.41
N GLN A 92 -13.87 -16.07 8.58
CA GLN A 92 -13.31 -15.64 9.86
C GLN A 92 -13.67 -14.19 10.17
N THR A 93 -13.68 -13.84 11.45
CA THR A 93 -14.10 -12.52 11.94
C THR A 93 -13.38 -11.36 11.26
N GLY A 94 -12.04 -11.42 11.12
CA GLY A 94 -11.28 -10.36 10.46
C GLY A 94 -11.68 -10.16 8.99
N THR A 95 -11.99 -11.26 8.27
CA THR A 95 -12.51 -11.19 6.90
C THR A 95 -13.90 -10.57 6.87
N ILE A 96 -14.79 -10.94 7.80
CA ILE A 96 -16.13 -10.35 7.91
C ILE A 96 -16.02 -8.84 8.17
N LYS A 97 -15.15 -8.41 9.09
CA LYS A 97 -14.93 -6.98 9.37
C LYS A 97 -14.39 -6.22 8.16
N ASN A 98 -13.49 -6.84 7.39
CA ASN A 98 -13.01 -6.24 6.14
C ASN A 98 -14.16 -6.05 5.14
N LEU A 99 -15.03 -7.06 4.96
CA LEU A 99 -16.17 -6.98 4.06
C LEU A 99 -17.25 -6.00 4.56
N ASP A 100 -17.52 -5.94 5.86
CA ASP A 100 -18.44 -4.95 6.44
C ASP A 100 -17.94 -3.52 6.15
N PHE A 101 -16.64 -3.26 6.36
CA PHE A 101 -16.04 -1.98 6.01
C PHE A 101 -16.24 -1.62 4.53
N LEU A 102 -16.02 -2.58 3.62
CA LEU A 102 -16.18 -2.35 2.18
C LEU A 102 -17.66 -2.12 1.79
N LEU A 103 -18.60 -2.75 2.48
CA LEU A 103 -20.04 -2.53 2.27
C LEU A 103 -20.46 -1.13 2.72
N GLU A 104 -19.98 -0.65 3.87
CA GLU A 104 -20.22 0.70 4.34
C GLU A 104 -19.61 1.75 3.41
N LEU A 105 -18.36 1.53 3.01
CA LEU A 105 -17.69 2.43 2.07
C LEU A 105 -18.40 2.48 0.71
N ARG A 106 -18.88 1.33 0.21
CA ARG A 106 -19.70 1.29 -1.00
C ARG A 106 -20.93 2.18 -0.87
N HIS A 107 -21.62 2.13 0.26
CA HIS A 107 -22.79 2.97 0.50
C HIS A 107 -22.43 4.47 0.43
N GLU A 108 -21.31 4.88 1.03
CA GLU A 108 -20.83 6.26 0.94
C GLU A 108 -20.51 6.67 -0.50
N ILE A 109 -19.88 5.78 -1.28
CA ILE A 109 -19.53 6.01 -2.69
C ILE A 109 -20.79 6.18 -3.57
N GLU A 110 -21.80 5.34 -3.37
CA GLU A 110 -23.03 5.34 -4.19
C GLU A 110 -23.88 6.60 -3.97
N HIS A 111 -23.83 7.17 -2.77
CA HIS A 111 -24.71 8.28 -2.37
C HIS A 111 -24.02 9.65 -2.31
N ARG A 112 -22.69 9.69 -2.38
CA ARG A 112 -21.91 10.91 -2.23
C ARG A 112 -20.71 10.92 -3.16
N SER A 113 -20.26 12.13 -3.51
CA SER A 113 -19.04 12.30 -4.30
C SER A 113 -17.81 11.93 -3.48
N THR A 114 -17.03 10.97 -3.95
CA THR A 114 -15.76 10.55 -3.35
C THR A 114 -14.60 10.95 -4.27
N ASN A 115 -13.55 11.56 -3.71
CA ASN A 115 -12.35 11.90 -4.44
C ASN A 115 -11.13 11.28 -3.74
N ARG A 116 -10.28 10.58 -4.47
CA ARG A 116 -8.96 10.14 -4.02
C ARG A 116 -8.93 9.25 -2.78
N ILE A 117 -9.84 8.29 -2.68
CA ILE A 117 -9.85 7.32 -1.58
C ILE A 117 -8.84 6.18 -1.78
N ASP A 118 -8.29 6.01 -2.99
CA ASP A 118 -7.45 4.87 -3.40
C ASP A 118 -6.34 4.56 -2.39
N ASP A 119 -5.57 5.58 -1.99
CA ASP A 119 -4.43 5.40 -1.09
C ASP A 119 -4.87 5.07 0.35
N ALA A 120 -5.94 5.71 0.82
CA ALA A 120 -6.42 5.55 2.19
C ALA A 120 -6.98 4.15 2.46
N VAL A 121 -7.57 3.52 1.43
CA VAL A 121 -8.22 2.20 1.58
C VAL A 121 -7.37 1.05 1.05
N SER A 122 -6.23 1.31 0.41
CA SER A 122 -5.40 0.31 -0.26
C SER A 122 -5.08 -0.92 0.60
N ALA A 123 -4.75 -0.74 1.89
CA ALA A 123 -4.49 -1.84 2.82
C ALA A 123 -5.72 -2.75 3.02
N LYS A 124 -6.93 -2.19 3.00
CA LYS A 124 -8.17 -2.93 3.12
C LYS A 124 -8.55 -3.65 1.84
N LEU A 125 -8.24 -3.04 0.68
CA LEU A 125 -8.42 -3.69 -0.63
C LEU A 125 -7.42 -4.85 -0.79
N GLN A 126 -6.18 -4.68 -0.35
CA GLN A 126 -5.18 -5.75 -0.36
C GLN A 126 -5.60 -6.92 0.55
N ALA A 127 -6.09 -6.64 1.76
CA ALA A 127 -6.64 -7.66 2.64
C ALA A 127 -7.82 -8.40 1.98
N CYS A 128 -8.72 -7.69 1.31
CA CYS A 128 -9.84 -8.28 0.59
C CYS A 128 -9.37 -9.31 -0.46
N CYS A 129 -8.33 -9.00 -1.24
CA CYS A 129 -7.77 -9.91 -2.25
C CYS A 129 -7.16 -11.17 -1.62
N ILE A 130 -6.37 -11.01 -0.55
CA ILE A 130 -5.73 -12.13 0.14
C ILE A 130 -6.79 -13.03 0.77
N ASN A 131 -7.72 -12.43 1.52
CA ASN A 131 -8.83 -13.15 2.15
C ASN A 131 -9.66 -13.93 1.14
N PHE A 132 -9.94 -13.34 -0.03
CA PHE A 132 -10.67 -14.03 -1.10
C PHE A 132 -9.91 -15.27 -1.61
N THR A 133 -8.62 -15.10 -1.85
CA THR A 133 -7.77 -16.21 -2.34
C THR A 133 -7.67 -17.32 -1.31
N ASP A 134 -7.54 -16.97 -0.02
CA ASP A 134 -7.48 -17.96 1.05
C ASP A 134 -8.83 -18.64 1.26
N ALA A 135 -9.93 -17.89 1.29
CA ALA A 135 -11.27 -18.43 1.43
C ALA A 135 -11.65 -19.39 0.27
N ILE A 136 -11.35 -19.02 -0.98
CA ILE A 136 -11.68 -19.91 -2.11
C ILE A 136 -10.85 -21.20 -2.08
N LYS A 137 -9.58 -21.14 -1.64
CA LYS A 137 -8.73 -22.33 -1.46
C LYS A 137 -9.23 -23.22 -0.32
N GLU A 138 -9.57 -22.63 0.81
CA GLU A 138 -10.09 -23.35 1.97
C GLU A 138 -11.44 -24.01 1.67
N LEU A 139 -12.34 -23.28 1.05
CA LEU A 139 -13.70 -23.75 0.79
C LEU A 139 -13.80 -24.71 -0.40
N PHE A 140 -13.00 -24.55 -1.45
CA PHE A 140 -13.17 -25.30 -2.71
C PHE A 140 -11.90 -26.04 -3.16
N GLY A 141 -10.77 -25.80 -2.53
CA GLY A 141 -9.51 -26.45 -2.80
C GLY A 141 -8.43 -25.55 -3.42
N PRO A 142 -7.15 -25.90 -3.25
CA PRO A 142 -6.01 -25.06 -3.63
C PRO A 142 -5.92 -24.74 -5.12
N GLN A 143 -6.49 -25.57 -5.98
CA GLN A 143 -6.50 -25.37 -7.44
C GLN A 143 -7.36 -24.16 -7.87
N PHE A 144 -8.22 -23.63 -6.99
CA PHE A 144 -9.08 -22.48 -7.27
C PHE A 144 -8.44 -21.15 -6.89
N GLY A 145 -7.29 -21.15 -6.21
CA GLY A 145 -6.54 -19.93 -5.86
C GLY A 145 -6.23 -19.05 -7.08
N LEU A 146 -5.99 -17.78 -6.82
CA LEU A 146 -5.77 -16.76 -7.87
C LEU A 146 -4.29 -16.37 -8.04
N GLU A 147 -3.38 -16.92 -7.24
CA GLU A 147 -1.96 -16.54 -7.20
C GLU A 147 -1.27 -16.64 -8.57
N ARG A 148 -1.67 -17.62 -9.37
CA ARG A 148 -1.12 -17.84 -10.73
C ARG A 148 -1.72 -16.92 -11.79
N ARG A 149 -2.80 -16.21 -11.48
CA ARG A 149 -3.55 -15.36 -12.40
C ARG A 149 -3.28 -13.88 -12.24
N LEU A 150 -2.71 -13.50 -11.09
CA LEU A 150 -2.38 -12.12 -10.77
C LEU A 150 -0.85 -11.99 -10.78
N PRO A 151 -0.23 -11.56 -11.90
CA PRO A 151 1.20 -11.30 -11.94
C PRO A 151 1.52 -10.16 -10.97
N ILE A 152 2.69 -10.23 -10.33
CA ILE A 152 3.26 -9.11 -9.60
C ILE A 152 3.34 -7.94 -10.57
N ALA A 153 2.72 -6.81 -10.22
CA ALA A 153 2.77 -5.62 -11.05
C ALA A 153 4.23 -5.15 -11.14
N LEU A 154 4.83 -5.25 -12.35
CA LEU A 154 6.14 -4.69 -12.62
C LEU A 154 6.00 -3.16 -12.66
N GLN A 155 6.74 -2.46 -11.81
CA GLN A 155 6.81 -1.01 -11.84
C GLN A 155 7.98 -0.59 -12.72
N PHE A 156 7.70 0.25 -13.73
CA PHE A 156 8.73 0.80 -14.62
C PHE A 156 9.55 1.93 -13.97
N VAL A 157 9.10 2.45 -12.83
CA VAL A 157 9.72 3.61 -12.15
C VAL A 157 9.72 3.37 -10.65
N THR A 158 10.84 3.66 -9.99
CA THR A 158 10.89 3.74 -8.52
C THR A 158 9.93 4.82 -8.03
N PHE A 159 9.31 4.62 -6.86
CA PHE A 159 8.44 5.64 -6.26
C PHE A 159 9.12 7.01 -6.27
N SER A 160 8.54 7.97 -7.03
CA SER A 160 9.05 9.33 -7.09
C SER A 160 8.88 10.04 -5.74
N ALA A 161 9.63 11.13 -5.53
CA ALA A 161 9.45 11.98 -4.35
C ALA A 161 8.01 12.49 -4.24
N ASP A 162 7.36 12.76 -5.38
CA ASP A 162 5.98 13.24 -5.45
C ASP A 162 4.98 12.14 -5.08
N GLN A 163 5.19 10.90 -5.52
CA GLN A 163 4.38 9.75 -5.09
C GLN A 163 4.51 9.49 -3.59
N ARG A 164 5.72 9.63 -3.03
CA ARG A 164 5.95 9.57 -1.58
C ARG A 164 5.32 10.72 -0.82
N ALA A 165 5.27 11.92 -1.41
CA ALA A 165 4.57 13.07 -0.84
C ALA A 165 3.04 12.91 -0.89
N ILE A 166 2.51 12.29 -1.94
CA ILE A 166 1.09 11.93 -2.07
C ILE A 166 0.70 10.89 -1.01
N LEU A 167 1.51 9.85 -0.80
CA LEU A 167 1.32 8.86 0.26
C LEU A 167 1.34 9.48 1.67
N LYS A 168 2.10 10.58 1.86
CA LYS A 168 2.09 11.35 3.12
C LYS A 168 0.91 12.32 3.24
N LYS A 169 0.33 12.76 2.14
CA LYS A 169 -0.82 13.67 2.10
C LYS A 169 -2.16 12.92 2.03
N ALA A 170 -2.29 11.78 2.69
CA ALA A 170 -3.57 11.08 2.88
C ALA A 170 -4.63 11.91 3.64
N SER A 171 -4.40 13.24 3.78
CA SER A 171 -5.20 14.14 4.60
C SER A 171 -6.33 14.89 3.85
N ASN A 172 -6.63 14.51 2.61
CA ASN A 172 -7.71 15.16 1.85
C ASN A 172 -8.85 14.20 1.47
N LEU A 173 -9.19 13.30 2.40
CA LEU A 173 -10.41 12.51 2.26
C LEU A 173 -11.63 13.43 2.37
N PRO A 174 -12.71 13.16 1.60
CA PRO A 174 -13.98 13.81 1.84
C PRO A 174 -14.43 13.62 3.29
N ALA A 175 -14.94 14.67 3.94
CA ALA A 175 -15.25 14.65 5.36
C ALA A 175 -16.17 13.49 5.78
N HIS A 176 -17.16 13.15 4.94
CA HIS A 176 -18.06 12.03 5.20
C HIS A 176 -17.37 10.67 5.14
N VAL A 177 -16.38 10.48 4.25
CA VAL A 177 -15.58 9.25 4.19
C VAL A 177 -14.68 9.17 5.43
N GLN A 178 -14.04 10.28 5.82
CA GLN A 178 -13.23 10.32 7.03
C GLN A 178 -14.08 9.99 8.27
N THR A 179 -15.24 10.60 8.42
CA THR A 179 -16.16 10.33 9.54
C THR A 179 -16.56 8.86 9.57
N MET A 180 -16.97 8.29 8.44
CA MET A 180 -17.33 6.87 8.36
C MET A 180 -16.16 5.97 8.77
N MET A 181 -14.95 6.26 8.27
CA MET A 181 -13.75 5.47 8.63
C MET A 181 -13.42 5.57 10.12
N ASP A 182 -13.53 6.76 10.71
CA ASP A 182 -13.25 7.01 12.13
C ASP A 182 -14.29 6.32 13.02
N GLU A 183 -15.58 6.41 12.68
CA GLU A 183 -16.66 5.71 13.39
C GLU A 183 -16.52 4.20 13.29
N PHE A 184 -16.21 3.67 12.10
CA PHE A 184 -15.98 2.24 11.92
C PHE A 184 -14.78 1.76 12.76
N HIS A 185 -13.65 2.48 12.71
CA HIS A 185 -12.46 2.14 13.52
C HIS A 185 -12.71 2.24 15.01
N ALA A 186 -13.49 3.22 15.46
CA ALA A 186 -13.86 3.36 16.88
C ALA A 186 -14.72 2.19 17.38
N GLY A 187 -15.46 1.53 16.50
CA GLY A 187 -16.25 0.33 16.81
C GLY A 187 -15.45 -0.98 16.83
N LEU A 188 -14.15 -0.95 16.52
CA LEU A 188 -13.28 -2.13 16.51
C LEU A 188 -12.44 -2.20 17.79
N SER A 189 -12.23 -3.41 18.31
CA SER A 189 -11.21 -3.67 19.33
C SER A 189 -9.78 -3.56 18.75
N ASP A 190 -8.77 -3.42 19.62
CA ASP A 190 -7.36 -3.35 19.21
C ASP A 190 -6.94 -4.59 18.43
N ASP A 191 -7.40 -5.78 18.81
CA ASP A 191 -7.11 -7.04 18.12
C ASP A 191 -7.74 -7.06 16.72
N GLU A 192 -8.97 -6.57 16.57
CA GLU A 192 -9.63 -6.48 15.26
C GLU A 192 -8.95 -5.47 14.35
N GLN A 193 -8.47 -4.34 14.89
CA GLN A 193 -7.70 -3.34 14.14
C GLN A 193 -6.33 -3.87 13.70
N ALA A 194 -5.70 -4.72 14.51
CA ALA A 194 -4.41 -5.34 14.24
C ALA A 194 -4.51 -6.56 13.31
N ASP A 195 -5.70 -7.13 13.13
CA ASP A 195 -5.90 -8.33 12.30
C ASP A 195 -5.52 -8.05 10.83
N PRO A 196 -4.55 -8.77 10.24
CA PRO A 196 -4.17 -8.60 8.84
C PRO A 196 -5.30 -8.92 7.85
N ARG A 197 -6.34 -9.66 8.30
CA ARG A 197 -7.53 -9.92 7.49
C ARG A 197 -8.45 -8.69 7.40
N PHE A 198 -8.38 -7.79 8.38
CA PHE A 198 -9.09 -6.51 8.30
C PHE A 198 -8.35 -5.52 7.42
N ALA A 199 -7.03 -5.37 7.62
CA ALA A 199 -6.20 -4.47 6.83
C ALA A 199 -4.77 -5.03 6.69
N TYR A 200 -4.38 -5.40 5.48
CA TYR A 200 -3.04 -5.92 5.17
C TYR A 200 -2.10 -4.76 4.82
N ARG A 201 -1.21 -4.43 5.74
CA ARG A 201 -0.25 -3.33 5.59
C ARG A 201 1.10 -3.88 5.13
N VAL A 202 1.63 -3.35 4.02
CA VAL A 202 2.92 -3.75 3.44
C VAL A 202 3.87 -2.57 3.48
N PHE A 203 5.04 -2.76 4.10
CA PHE A 203 6.14 -1.82 4.02
C PHE A 203 7.18 -2.35 3.03
N PHE A 204 7.45 -1.57 1.98
CA PHE A 204 8.53 -1.87 1.06
C PHE A 204 9.83 -1.30 1.60
N VAL A 205 10.76 -2.17 1.97
CA VAL A 205 12.09 -1.79 2.43
C VAL A 205 13.09 -2.11 1.34
N PRO A 206 13.69 -1.12 0.69
CA PRO A 206 14.76 -1.40 -0.27
C PRO A 206 15.97 -1.95 0.48
N LYS A 207 16.29 -3.22 0.25
CA LYS A 207 17.49 -3.87 0.78
C LYS A 207 18.54 -3.91 -0.32
N LEU A 208 19.55 -3.08 -0.19
CA LEU A 208 20.70 -3.09 -1.10
C LEU A 208 21.61 -4.25 -0.71
N GLY A 209 21.73 -5.23 -1.60
CA GLY A 209 22.63 -6.35 -1.41
C GLY A 209 24.09 -5.93 -1.51
N LYS A 210 24.99 -6.50 -0.68
CA LYS A 210 26.43 -6.23 -0.68
C LYS A 210 27.20 -6.89 -1.83
N ARG A 211 26.54 -7.65 -2.72
CA ARG A 211 27.17 -8.34 -3.87
C ARG A 211 26.41 -8.04 -5.16
N GLN A 212 27.14 -7.78 -6.20
CA GLN A 212 26.65 -7.51 -7.57
C GLN A 212 25.82 -8.65 -8.21
N SER A 213 25.81 -9.82 -7.60
CA SER A 213 25.02 -10.99 -8.02
C SER A 213 23.71 -11.19 -7.24
N ALA A 214 23.40 -10.28 -6.31
CA ALA A 214 22.12 -10.28 -5.60
C ALA A 214 21.12 -9.40 -6.36
N ALA A 215 19.85 -9.80 -6.38
CA ALA A 215 18.78 -9.04 -7.03
C ALA A 215 18.85 -7.55 -6.68
N ASP A 216 18.63 -6.68 -7.67
CA ASP A 216 18.75 -5.22 -7.54
C ASP A 216 17.86 -4.61 -6.43
N ALA A 217 16.82 -5.33 -6.01
CA ALA A 217 16.00 -5.02 -4.85
C ALA A 217 15.37 -6.28 -4.26
N ALA A 218 15.40 -6.42 -2.93
CA ALA A 218 14.66 -7.43 -2.19
C ALA A 218 13.51 -6.77 -1.44
N ILE A 219 12.32 -7.37 -1.50
CA ILE A 219 11.15 -6.94 -0.71
C ILE A 219 11.05 -7.92 0.46
N GLU A 220 11.10 -7.39 1.67
CA GLU A 220 10.93 -8.16 2.89
C GLU A 220 9.65 -7.73 3.60
N PHE A 221 8.76 -8.68 3.87
CA PHE A 221 7.53 -8.43 4.60
C PHE A 221 7.83 -8.59 6.10
N VAL A 222 7.63 -7.52 6.86
CA VAL A 222 7.79 -7.52 8.31
C VAL A 222 6.46 -7.21 8.99
N LYS A 223 6.17 -7.86 10.12
CA LYS A 223 4.97 -7.55 10.91
C LYS A 223 5.08 -6.11 11.44
N ALA A 224 3.98 -5.37 11.40
CA ALA A 224 3.95 -3.93 11.74
C ALA A 224 4.39 -3.62 13.18
N ASP A 225 4.24 -4.56 14.10
CA ASP A 225 4.60 -4.48 15.53
C ASP A 225 5.95 -5.11 15.86
N SER A 226 6.65 -5.69 14.87
CA SER A 226 7.94 -6.34 15.09
C SER A 226 9.04 -5.33 15.42
N GLU A 227 10.10 -5.82 16.06
CA GLU A 227 11.28 -5.02 16.39
C GLU A 227 12.00 -4.53 15.13
N GLU A 228 11.95 -5.33 14.07
CA GLU A 228 12.45 -5.00 12.74
C GLU A 228 11.68 -3.80 12.15
N ALA A 229 10.33 -3.79 12.23
CA ALA A 229 9.52 -2.68 11.76
C ALA A 229 9.81 -1.38 12.52
N ARG A 230 10.04 -1.46 13.84
CA ARG A 230 10.43 -0.30 14.67
C ARG A 230 11.83 0.20 14.31
N LYS A 231 12.78 -0.69 14.03
CA LYS A 231 14.14 -0.31 13.55
C LYS A 231 14.07 0.36 12.19
N ILE A 232 13.26 -0.17 11.25
CA ILE A 232 13.04 0.39 9.92
C ILE A 232 12.40 1.78 10.01
N GLY A 233 11.36 1.95 10.84
CA GLY A 233 10.73 3.25 11.06
C GLY A 233 11.71 4.31 11.56
N ARG A 234 12.63 3.96 12.47
CA ARG A 234 13.69 4.85 12.96
C ARG A 234 14.72 5.19 11.89
N VAL A 235 15.10 4.25 11.04
CA VAL A 235 16.05 4.47 9.94
C VAL A 235 15.43 5.37 8.87
N LEU A 236 14.19 5.12 8.47
CA LEU A 236 13.47 5.94 7.50
C LEU A 236 13.25 7.38 7.99
N LEU A 237 12.92 7.58 9.27
CA LEU A 237 12.81 8.91 9.87
C LEU A 237 14.16 9.64 9.87
N LYS A 238 15.25 8.95 10.18
CA LYS A 238 16.61 9.54 10.14
C LYS A 238 17.04 9.92 8.71
N GLU A 239 16.69 9.15 7.69
CA GLU A 239 17.02 9.49 6.30
C GLU A 239 16.17 10.63 5.73
N ILE A 240 14.94 10.79 6.20
CA ILE A 240 14.05 11.88 5.77
C ILE A 240 14.48 13.22 6.35
N ASP A 241 15.02 13.23 7.56
CA ASP A 241 15.43 14.44 8.29
C ASP A 241 16.93 14.77 8.15
N ARG A 242 17.70 14.06 7.33
CA ARG A 242 19.10 14.42 7.08
C ARG A 242 19.18 15.75 6.34
N PRO A 243 19.82 16.78 6.93
CA PRO A 243 20.10 18.02 6.22
C PRO A 243 20.90 17.73 4.95
N ARG A 244 20.51 18.37 3.85
CA ARG A 244 21.16 18.21 2.55
C ARG A 244 21.67 19.54 2.08
N TYR A 245 22.89 19.56 1.59
CA TYR A 245 23.57 20.76 1.17
C TYR A 245 24.01 20.65 -0.29
N ALA A 246 23.71 21.67 -1.09
CA ALA A 246 24.37 21.85 -2.37
C ALA A 246 25.80 22.34 -2.14
N ALA A 247 26.71 22.06 -3.07
CA ALA A 247 28.10 22.53 -2.99
C ALA A 247 28.21 24.04 -2.75
N LYS A 248 27.35 24.85 -3.40
CA LYS A 248 27.28 26.29 -3.23
C LYS A 248 26.87 26.70 -1.81
N GLN A 249 25.96 25.96 -1.19
CA GLN A 249 25.54 26.21 0.20
C GLN A 249 26.66 25.94 1.17
N ILE A 250 27.42 24.84 0.99
CA ILE A 250 28.60 24.54 1.81
C ILE A 250 29.63 25.64 1.71
N VAL A 251 29.93 26.10 0.49
CA VAL A 251 30.89 27.22 0.30
C VAL A 251 30.41 28.50 1.01
N ASN A 252 29.11 28.82 0.92
CA ASN A 252 28.55 29.98 1.60
C ASN A 252 28.65 29.87 3.14
N LEU A 253 28.40 28.66 3.68
CA LEU A 253 28.57 28.40 5.10
C LEU A 253 30.03 28.59 5.54
N MET A 254 30.98 28.06 4.79
CA MET A 254 32.41 28.24 5.12
C MET A 254 32.82 29.71 5.07
N LYS A 255 32.32 30.48 4.11
CA LYS A 255 32.56 31.94 4.06
C LYS A 255 32.02 32.65 5.30
N ALA A 256 30.80 32.31 5.71
CA ALA A 256 30.20 32.87 6.92
C ALA A 256 30.93 32.45 8.20
N GLU A 257 31.56 31.27 8.22
CA GLU A 257 32.36 30.76 9.32
C GLU A 257 33.81 31.32 9.34
N GLY A 258 34.13 32.30 8.49
CA GLY A 258 35.42 33.00 8.51
C GLY A 258 36.47 32.48 7.51
N TYR A 259 36.02 31.77 6.46
CA TYR A 259 36.89 31.26 5.39
C TYR A 259 36.51 31.85 4.02
N PRO A 260 36.62 33.17 3.78
CA PRO A 260 36.15 33.86 2.58
C PRO A 260 36.83 33.38 1.30
N LYS A 261 38.05 32.84 1.38
CA LYS A 261 38.79 32.32 0.23
C LYS A 261 38.46 30.87 -0.11
N PHE A 262 37.59 30.16 0.65
CA PHE A 262 37.12 28.86 0.28
C PHE A 262 36.06 28.97 -0.84
N THR A 263 36.39 28.44 -2.01
CA THR A 263 35.58 28.59 -3.24
C THR A 263 35.02 27.25 -3.68
N LEU A 264 34.08 27.28 -4.68
CA LEU A 264 33.57 26.04 -5.30
C LEU A 264 34.69 25.20 -5.92
N GLN A 265 35.73 25.84 -6.48
CA GLN A 265 36.87 25.12 -6.99
C GLN A 265 37.59 24.35 -5.88
N ARG A 266 37.83 24.98 -4.73
CA ARG A 266 38.48 24.36 -3.56
C ARG A 266 37.62 23.22 -2.99
N HIS A 267 36.30 23.39 -2.99
CA HIS A 267 35.39 22.33 -2.62
C HIS A 267 35.48 21.14 -3.60
N THR A 268 35.63 21.42 -4.91
CA THR A 268 35.78 20.38 -5.95
C THR A 268 37.10 19.62 -5.79
N GLU A 269 38.21 20.34 -5.60
CA GLU A 269 39.52 19.74 -5.34
C GLU A 269 39.49 18.83 -4.09
N LEU A 270 38.81 19.25 -3.05
CA LEU A 270 38.70 18.50 -1.80
C LEU A 270 37.89 17.19 -1.98
N TRP A 271 36.72 17.25 -2.61
CA TRP A 271 35.92 16.02 -2.81
C TRP A 271 36.56 15.05 -3.79
N GLN A 272 37.32 15.55 -4.77
CA GLN A 272 38.12 14.71 -5.67
C GLN A 272 39.27 14.02 -4.93
N ALA A 273 40.01 14.77 -4.15
CA ALA A 273 41.15 14.25 -3.35
C ALA A 273 40.70 13.18 -2.33
N LEU A 274 39.50 13.34 -1.78
CA LEU A 274 38.97 12.43 -0.77
C LEU A 274 38.01 11.39 -1.34
N ASP A 275 37.83 11.34 -2.66
CA ASP A 275 36.83 10.48 -3.32
C ASP A 275 35.43 10.65 -2.65
N GLY A 276 35.05 11.92 -2.42
CA GLY A 276 33.88 12.27 -1.62
C GLY A 276 32.55 11.92 -2.24
N LYS A 277 32.51 11.65 -3.56
CA LYS A 277 31.30 11.19 -4.27
C LYS A 277 31.16 9.66 -4.29
N ASN A 278 32.04 8.95 -3.61
CA ASN A 278 31.87 7.52 -3.42
C ASN A 278 30.71 7.24 -2.46
N PRO A 279 29.65 6.51 -2.90
CA PRO A 279 28.47 6.23 -2.08
C PRO A 279 28.80 5.51 -0.76
N ASP A 280 29.84 4.67 -0.75
CA ASP A 280 30.23 3.89 0.43
C ASP A 280 30.76 4.77 1.58
N LYS A 281 31.18 6.01 1.30
CA LYS A 281 31.64 6.96 2.30
C LYS A 281 30.52 7.70 3.01
N GLY A 282 29.29 7.63 2.52
CA GLY A 282 28.12 8.23 3.16
C GLY A 282 28.15 9.77 3.22
N PHE A 283 28.98 10.44 2.40
CA PHE A 283 29.10 11.90 2.39
C PHE A 283 28.01 12.62 1.60
N GLY A 284 27.30 11.91 0.75
CA GLY A 284 26.25 12.47 -0.09
C GLY A 284 25.65 11.44 -1.04
N LYS A 285 24.80 11.92 -1.94
CA LYS A 285 24.21 11.12 -3.00
C LYS A 285 24.00 11.93 -4.28
N ALA A 286 23.83 11.24 -5.40
CA ALA A 286 23.40 11.86 -6.65
C ALA A 286 22.04 12.54 -6.44
N GLY A 287 21.92 13.80 -6.86
CA GLY A 287 20.68 14.54 -6.83
C GLY A 287 19.69 14.07 -7.90
N VAL A 288 18.46 14.50 -7.78
CA VAL A 288 17.35 14.14 -8.71
C VAL A 288 17.58 14.69 -10.13
N TYR A 289 18.29 15.79 -10.25
CA TYR A 289 18.64 16.40 -11.54
C TYR A 289 20.00 15.89 -12.03
N GLN A 290 20.12 15.59 -13.33
CA GLN A 290 21.36 15.14 -13.94
C GLN A 290 22.54 16.07 -13.57
N HIS A 291 23.64 15.46 -13.12
CA HIS A 291 24.89 16.14 -12.70
C HIS A 291 24.86 16.90 -11.37
N THR A 292 23.77 16.81 -10.56
CA THR A 292 23.76 17.39 -9.22
C THR A 292 24.21 16.35 -8.17
N TRP A 293 24.83 16.83 -7.08
CA TRP A 293 25.20 16.01 -5.93
C TRP A 293 24.72 16.71 -4.65
N GLU A 294 23.99 15.96 -3.82
CA GLU A 294 23.52 16.42 -2.51
C GLU A 294 24.47 15.91 -1.43
N TRP A 295 25.06 16.82 -0.66
CA TRP A 295 25.97 16.52 0.41
C TRP A 295 25.25 16.42 1.75
N PHE A 296 25.73 15.53 2.64
CA PHE A 296 25.19 15.33 3.97
C PHE A 296 26.07 16.00 5.04
N GLU A 297 25.56 16.09 6.28
CA GLU A 297 26.26 16.67 7.42
C GLU A 297 27.68 16.10 7.65
N PRO A 298 27.95 14.77 7.50
CA PRO A 298 29.32 14.26 7.60
C PRO A 298 30.30 14.89 6.61
N TRP A 299 29.85 15.24 5.42
CA TRP A 299 30.69 15.97 4.47
C TRP A 299 30.93 17.41 4.89
N LEU A 300 29.90 18.12 5.37
CA LEU A 300 30.04 19.48 5.90
C LEU A 300 31.03 19.52 7.07
N ALA A 301 30.94 18.56 7.99
CA ALA A 301 31.91 18.42 9.09
C ALA A 301 33.32 18.19 8.57
N ARG A 302 33.52 17.36 7.54
CA ARG A 302 34.84 17.14 6.92
C ARG A 302 35.39 18.37 6.25
N VAL A 303 34.54 19.18 5.59
CA VAL A 303 34.92 20.46 4.98
C VAL A 303 35.33 21.45 6.05
N ARG A 304 34.61 21.55 7.17
CA ARG A 304 34.97 22.39 8.32
C ARG A 304 36.33 22.03 8.87
N ALA A 305 36.57 20.74 9.11
CA ALA A 305 37.88 20.26 9.59
C ALA A 305 39.01 20.67 8.62
N HIS A 306 38.79 20.48 7.32
CA HIS A 306 39.76 20.87 6.29
C HIS A 306 40.02 22.38 6.29
N CYS A 307 39.00 23.22 6.42
CA CYS A 307 39.17 24.66 6.50
C CYS A 307 39.91 25.09 7.76
N GLN A 308 39.73 24.41 8.87
CA GLN A 308 40.49 24.64 10.12
C GLN A 308 41.95 24.22 9.96
N GLU A 309 42.24 23.06 9.39
CA GLU A 309 43.58 22.55 9.10
C GLU A 309 44.36 23.49 8.17
N GLN A 310 43.69 24.12 7.22
CA GLN A 310 44.27 25.02 6.20
C GLN A 310 44.16 26.52 6.59
N GLY A 311 43.81 26.85 7.81
CA GLY A 311 43.39 28.15 8.35
C GLY A 311 43.85 29.36 7.54
N ASP A 312 45.17 29.67 7.52
CA ASP A 312 45.71 30.86 6.84
C ASP A 312 45.53 30.89 5.32
N ARG A 313 45.29 29.72 4.71
CA ARG A 313 45.06 29.61 3.25
C ARG A 313 43.65 30.06 2.84
N TYR A 314 42.67 29.92 3.73
CA TYR A 314 41.29 30.19 3.44
C TYR A 314 40.67 31.39 4.16
N ARG A 315 41.42 32.00 5.13
CA ARG A 315 41.09 33.25 5.81
C ARG A 315 41.38 34.53 5.02
#